data_826feb9967d79a1c7c862591cbe5d12c
#
_entry.id   826feb9967d79a1c7c862591cbe5d12c
#
_cell.length_a   1.000
_cell.length_b   1.000
_cell.length_c   1.000
_cell.angle_alpha   90.00
_cell.angle_beta   90.00
_cell.angle_gamma   90.00
#
_symmetry.space_group_name_H-M   'P 1'
#
loop_
_entity.id
_entity.type
_entity.pdbx_description
1 polymer ?
#
loop_
_entity_poly.entity_id
_entity_poly.type
_entity_poly.pdbx_seq_one_letter_code
_entity_poly.pdbx_strand_id
1 'polypeptide(L)'
;LSDDLNPFVIAFYRCLFGVLIMLPFMLYYHPFSWFTNNLKLQIIRCTINVYSMISWFIAIGTLQLEKAAAIGFTTPLFTTLLAIILLGEVVKFQRIAALVVGFVGIIVVIRPGYIDIEPGTLWLLSAALSFSFVIIIVKKLTEKDSSLTTTFYQMAFMTPPTFFIALFFWEPVSSYNIMIFCAVAIAGFITQLCMAQSLKLSETTFVMPIQFTKLIWLSVIGYLFFMEKPDVWTWIGAIIIFSSVLFITYKEAINKNSLLQSKKIDKLHTLY
;
A
#
# COMPACT_ATOMS: atom_id res chain seq x y z
N LEU A 1 3.14 -21.47 -0.79
CA LEU A 1 3.90 -21.04 0.41
C LEU A 1 3.03 -20.97 1.67
N SER A 2 1.80 -20.44 1.57
CA SER A 2 0.92 -20.31 2.75
C SER A 2 0.43 -21.64 3.30
N ASP A 3 0.46 -22.70 2.52
CA ASP A 3 0.04 -24.03 2.94
C ASP A 3 1.17 -24.79 3.67
N ASP A 4 2.44 -24.39 3.39
CA ASP A 4 3.63 -25.09 3.89
C ASP A 4 4.42 -24.30 4.93
N LEU A 5 4.20 -22.99 5.06
CA LEU A 5 5.02 -22.12 5.89
C LEU A 5 4.21 -21.07 6.64
N ASN A 6 4.60 -20.81 7.88
CA ASN A 6 3.98 -19.77 8.69
C ASN A 6 4.15 -18.37 8.06
N PRO A 7 3.10 -17.52 8.03
CA PRO A 7 3.15 -16.16 7.46
C PRO A 7 4.26 -15.26 8.00
N PHE A 8 4.68 -15.45 9.26
CA PHE A 8 5.78 -14.69 9.85
C PHE A 8 7.15 -15.07 9.27
N VAL A 9 7.34 -16.34 8.93
CA VAL A 9 8.54 -16.83 8.25
C VAL A 9 8.60 -16.25 6.83
N ILE A 10 7.47 -16.23 6.12
CA ILE A 10 7.35 -15.62 4.79
C ILE A 10 7.67 -14.12 4.86
N ALA A 11 7.15 -13.41 5.86
CA ALA A 11 7.41 -11.97 6.05
C ALA A 11 8.90 -11.69 6.30
N PHE A 12 9.57 -12.50 7.11
CA PHE A 12 11.01 -12.39 7.36
C PHE A 12 11.82 -12.57 6.08
N TYR A 13 11.63 -13.68 5.36
CA TYR A 13 12.38 -13.94 4.13
C TYR A 13 12.12 -12.86 3.06
N ARG A 14 10.89 -12.36 2.92
CA ARG A 14 10.57 -11.25 2.04
C ARG A 14 11.38 -10.00 2.37
N CYS A 15 11.50 -9.65 3.65
CA CYS A 15 12.27 -8.48 4.07
C CYS A 15 13.77 -8.71 3.87
N LEU A 16 14.30 -9.88 4.26
CA LEU A 16 15.69 -10.24 4.12
C LEU A 16 16.16 -10.21 2.65
N PHE A 17 15.46 -10.92 1.77
CA PHE A 17 15.79 -10.91 0.34
C PHE A 17 15.57 -9.54 -0.28
N GLY A 18 14.60 -8.76 0.20
CA GLY A 18 14.41 -7.37 -0.22
C GLY A 18 15.64 -6.51 0.08
N VAL A 19 16.22 -6.64 1.27
CA VAL A 19 17.49 -5.95 1.62
C VAL A 19 18.63 -6.43 0.72
N LEU A 20 18.80 -7.76 0.56
CA LEU A 20 19.89 -8.32 -0.24
C LEU A 20 19.82 -7.89 -1.71
N ILE A 21 18.63 -7.82 -2.29
CA ILE A 21 18.41 -7.35 -3.67
C ILE A 21 18.70 -5.85 -3.81
N MET A 22 18.32 -5.05 -2.81
CA MET A 22 18.54 -3.61 -2.85
C MET A 22 20.00 -3.21 -2.60
N LEU A 23 20.74 -4.01 -1.85
CA LEU A 23 22.10 -3.70 -1.40
C LEU A 23 23.05 -3.36 -2.56
N PRO A 24 23.11 -4.16 -3.67
CA PRO A 24 23.92 -3.82 -4.83
C PRO A 24 23.51 -2.50 -5.50
N PHE A 25 22.20 -2.24 -5.57
CA PHE A 25 21.71 -0.97 -6.14
C PHE A 25 22.12 0.23 -5.30
N MET A 26 22.03 0.11 -3.98
CA MET A 26 22.45 1.17 -3.06
C MET A 26 23.95 1.41 -3.14
N LEU A 27 24.76 0.36 -3.22
CA LEU A 27 26.22 0.46 -3.32
C LEU A 27 26.69 1.08 -4.63
N TYR A 28 26.08 0.70 -5.75
CA TYR A 28 26.57 1.06 -7.07
C TYR A 28 26.02 2.40 -7.57
N TYR A 29 24.71 2.63 -7.44
CA TYR A 29 24.05 3.79 -8.05
C TYR A 29 23.92 5.00 -7.13
N HIS A 30 23.87 4.80 -5.81
CA HIS A 30 23.59 5.88 -4.87
C HIS A 30 24.39 5.74 -3.58
N PRO A 31 25.74 5.87 -3.61
CA PRO A 31 26.55 5.71 -2.40
C PRO A 31 26.23 6.73 -1.30
N PHE A 32 25.63 7.88 -1.63
CA PHE A 32 25.16 8.88 -0.65
C PHE A 32 23.72 8.69 -0.16
N SER A 33 22.92 7.81 -0.77
CA SER A 33 21.53 7.56 -0.35
C SER A 33 21.40 6.63 0.86
N TRP A 34 22.51 6.19 1.43
CA TRP A 34 22.53 5.44 2.70
C TRP A 34 22.15 6.28 3.91
N PHE A 35 22.32 7.60 3.82
CA PHE A 35 22.08 8.50 4.94
C PHE A 35 20.66 9.09 4.85
N THR A 36 19.88 8.85 5.89
CA THR A 36 18.63 9.56 6.11
C THR A 36 18.82 10.57 7.24
N ASN A 37 18.34 11.78 7.04
CA ASN A 37 18.28 12.79 8.10
C ASN A 37 17.11 12.56 9.06
N ASN A 38 16.24 11.59 8.76
CA ASN A 38 15.00 11.33 9.47
C ASN A 38 14.97 9.93 10.12
N LEU A 39 16.12 9.46 10.65
CA LEU A 39 16.24 8.10 11.21
C LEU A 39 15.15 7.78 12.25
N LYS A 40 14.86 8.75 13.15
CA LYS A 40 13.78 8.57 14.15
C LYS A 40 12.43 8.28 13.51
N LEU A 41 12.11 8.99 12.42
CA LEU A 41 10.84 8.81 11.71
C LEU A 41 10.80 7.47 10.97
N GLN A 42 11.94 6.99 10.43
CA GLN A 42 12.07 5.66 9.84
C GLN A 42 11.83 4.56 10.88
N ILE A 43 12.40 4.69 12.09
CA ILE A 43 12.21 3.74 13.19
C ILE A 43 10.74 3.72 13.62
N ILE A 44 10.13 4.88 13.88
CA ILE A 44 8.71 4.99 14.26
C ILE A 44 7.83 4.33 13.21
N ARG A 45 8.08 4.61 11.93
CA ARG A 45 7.36 3.99 10.81
C ARG A 45 7.44 2.47 10.84
N CYS A 46 8.66 1.92 11.04
CA CYS A 46 8.86 0.47 11.06
C CYS A 46 8.19 -0.17 12.27
N THR A 47 8.25 0.45 13.44
CA THR A 47 7.56 -0.04 14.64
C THR A 47 6.04 -0.12 14.44
N ILE A 48 5.44 0.94 13.88
CA ILE A 48 4.00 0.96 13.56
C ILE A 48 3.68 -0.10 12.49
N ASN A 49 4.56 -0.30 11.50
CA ASN A 49 4.36 -1.27 10.44
C ASN A 49 4.44 -2.72 10.96
N VAL A 50 5.35 -3.01 11.89
CA VAL A 50 5.42 -4.33 12.57
C VAL A 50 4.13 -4.58 13.36
N TYR A 51 3.64 -3.59 14.12
CA TYR A 51 2.36 -3.71 14.82
C TYR A 51 1.20 -3.96 13.85
N SER A 52 1.12 -3.20 12.75
CA SER A 52 0.11 -3.39 11.72
C SER A 52 0.15 -4.78 11.11
N MET A 53 1.35 -5.30 10.84
CA MET A 53 1.56 -6.64 10.31
C MET A 53 1.08 -7.73 11.28
N ILE A 54 1.45 -7.64 12.56
CA ILE A 54 1.02 -8.60 13.59
C ILE A 54 -0.50 -8.58 13.72
N SER A 55 -1.09 -7.38 13.84
CA SER A 55 -2.55 -7.20 13.94
C SER A 55 -3.27 -7.78 12.73
N TRP A 56 -2.71 -7.62 11.52
CA TRP A 56 -3.23 -8.22 10.29
C TRP A 56 -3.22 -9.74 10.36
N PHE A 57 -2.10 -10.36 10.76
CA PHE A 57 -1.99 -11.82 10.83
C PHE A 57 -2.91 -12.43 11.90
N ILE A 58 -3.06 -11.77 13.06
CA ILE A 58 -4.04 -12.20 14.08
C ILE A 58 -5.45 -12.15 13.49
N ALA A 59 -5.78 -11.08 12.77
CA ALA A 59 -7.11 -10.89 12.20
C ALA A 59 -7.44 -11.97 11.16
N ILE A 60 -6.56 -12.24 10.20
CA ILE A 60 -6.81 -13.25 9.14
C ILE A 60 -6.83 -14.68 9.67
N GLY A 61 -6.22 -14.93 10.83
CA GLY A 61 -6.32 -16.23 11.52
C GLY A 61 -7.68 -16.47 12.18
N THR A 62 -8.49 -15.44 12.36
CA THR A 62 -9.79 -15.49 13.06
C THR A 62 -10.98 -15.09 12.20
N LEU A 63 -10.75 -14.40 11.09
CA LEU A 63 -11.79 -13.90 10.19
C LEU A 63 -11.83 -14.68 8.88
N GLN A 64 -13.01 -14.77 8.30
CA GLN A 64 -13.14 -15.23 6.91
C GLN A 64 -12.44 -14.24 5.97
N LEU A 65 -11.76 -14.77 4.94
CA LEU A 65 -10.93 -13.97 4.02
C LEU A 65 -11.70 -12.84 3.33
N GLU A 66 -12.97 -13.08 3.01
CA GLU A 66 -13.85 -12.07 2.39
C GLU A 66 -14.12 -10.89 3.34
N LYS A 67 -14.41 -11.18 4.62
CA LYS A 67 -14.57 -10.13 5.65
C LYS A 67 -13.28 -9.37 5.87
N ALA A 68 -12.15 -10.08 5.93
CA ALA A 68 -10.84 -9.47 6.09
C ALA A 68 -10.51 -8.54 4.91
N ALA A 69 -10.79 -8.96 3.68
CA ALA A 69 -10.59 -8.12 2.51
C ALA A 69 -11.44 -6.84 2.56
N ALA A 70 -12.74 -6.95 2.89
CA ALA A 70 -13.64 -5.79 3.01
C ALA A 70 -13.13 -4.75 4.01
N ILE A 71 -12.76 -5.20 5.21
CA ILE A 71 -12.27 -4.31 6.26
C ILE A 71 -10.90 -3.72 5.88
N GLY A 72 -10.02 -4.51 5.25
CA GLY A 72 -8.70 -4.05 4.78
C GLY A 72 -8.79 -2.88 3.79
N PHE A 73 -9.84 -2.82 2.99
CA PHE A 73 -10.10 -1.69 2.09
C PHE A 73 -10.56 -0.40 2.79
N THR A 74 -10.72 -0.39 4.11
CA THR A 74 -10.90 0.85 4.87
C THR A 74 -9.60 1.66 4.98
N THR A 75 -8.44 1.05 4.73
CA THR A 75 -7.13 1.73 4.76
C THR A 75 -7.08 3.00 3.92
N PRO A 76 -7.51 3.04 2.65
CA PRO A 76 -7.54 4.27 1.87
C PRO A 76 -8.41 5.38 2.48
N LEU A 77 -9.52 5.02 3.16
CA LEU A 77 -10.39 5.97 3.85
C LEU A 77 -9.66 6.59 5.04
N PHE A 78 -9.07 5.78 5.93
CA PHE A 78 -8.28 6.26 7.05
C PHE A 78 -7.08 7.10 6.58
N THR A 79 -6.38 6.65 5.54
CA THR A 79 -5.22 7.39 5.00
C THR A 79 -5.64 8.75 4.47
N THR A 80 -6.75 8.85 3.75
CA THR A 80 -7.26 10.12 3.25
C THR A 80 -7.64 11.05 4.39
N LEU A 81 -8.33 10.54 5.41
CA LEU A 81 -8.68 11.32 6.60
C LEU A 81 -7.42 11.84 7.32
N LEU A 82 -6.43 10.97 7.52
CA LEU A 82 -5.16 11.35 8.14
C LEU A 82 -4.37 12.34 7.29
N ALA A 83 -4.41 12.25 5.97
CA ALA A 83 -3.75 13.20 5.07
C ALA A 83 -4.35 14.61 5.21
N ILE A 84 -5.66 14.71 5.35
CA ILE A 84 -6.33 15.99 5.61
C ILE A 84 -5.86 16.57 6.96
N ILE A 85 -5.90 15.76 8.02
CA ILE A 85 -5.64 16.22 9.39
C ILE A 85 -4.15 16.48 9.62
N LEU A 86 -3.27 15.58 9.18
CA LEU A 86 -1.84 15.59 9.54
C LEU A 86 -0.94 16.23 8.48
N LEU A 87 -1.34 16.22 7.20
CA LEU A 87 -0.58 16.82 6.12
C LEU A 87 -1.18 18.16 5.66
N GLY A 88 -2.40 18.49 6.09
CA GLY A 88 -3.11 19.68 5.63
C GLY A 88 -3.46 19.63 4.14
N GLU A 89 -3.60 18.44 3.56
CA GLU A 89 -3.97 18.30 2.17
C GLU A 89 -5.38 18.87 1.93
N VAL A 90 -5.53 19.77 0.96
CA VAL A 90 -6.82 20.34 0.58
C VAL A 90 -7.59 19.33 -0.25
N VAL A 91 -8.70 18.86 0.30
CA VAL A 91 -9.50 17.84 -0.36
C VAL A 91 -10.47 18.45 -1.35
N LYS A 92 -10.28 18.17 -2.62
CA LYS A 92 -11.26 18.49 -3.65
C LYS A 92 -12.44 17.52 -3.52
N PHE A 93 -13.67 18.04 -3.60
CA PHE A 93 -14.90 17.22 -3.55
C PHE A 93 -14.85 16.00 -4.48
N GLN A 94 -14.23 16.13 -5.64
CA GLN A 94 -14.05 15.07 -6.62
C GLN A 94 -13.26 13.87 -6.09
N ARG A 95 -12.26 14.10 -5.20
CA ARG A 95 -11.45 13.05 -4.59
C ARG A 95 -12.24 12.27 -3.54
N ILE A 96 -13.04 12.99 -2.73
CA ILE A 96 -13.96 12.35 -1.77
C ILE A 96 -14.99 11.52 -2.53
N ALA A 97 -15.60 12.08 -3.57
CA ALA A 97 -16.59 11.36 -4.38
C ALA A 97 -15.99 10.09 -4.99
N ALA A 98 -14.79 10.16 -5.57
CA ALA A 98 -14.12 8.99 -6.13
C ALA A 98 -13.79 7.94 -5.05
N LEU A 99 -13.36 8.37 -3.86
CA LEU A 99 -13.09 7.47 -2.74
C LEU A 99 -14.36 6.73 -2.28
N VAL A 100 -15.45 7.47 -2.12
CA VAL A 100 -16.76 6.91 -1.70
C VAL A 100 -17.30 5.96 -2.77
N VAL A 101 -17.30 6.37 -4.05
CA VAL A 101 -17.79 5.53 -5.15
C VAL A 101 -16.93 4.27 -5.31
N GLY A 102 -15.60 4.41 -5.22
CA GLY A 102 -14.69 3.25 -5.24
C GLY A 102 -14.95 2.28 -4.08
N PHE A 103 -15.19 2.79 -2.88
CA PHE A 103 -15.54 1.98 -1.71
C PHE A 103 -16.90 1.28 -1.87
N VAL A 104 -17.91 1.96 -2.41
CA VAL A 104 -19.20 1.32 -2.74
C VAL A 104 -19.00 0.19 -3.75
N GLY A 105 -18.16 0.39 -4.77
CA GLY A 105 -17.80 -0.67 -5.72
C GLY A 105 -17.20 -1.91 -5.03
N ILE A 106 -16.34 -1.71 -4.02
CA ILE A 106 -15.77 -2.81 -3.22
C ILE A 106 -16.87 -3.53 -2.43
N ILE A 107 -17.77 -2.81 -1.78
CA ILE A 107 -18.89 -3.40 -1.03
C ILE A 107 -19.77 -4.25 -1.97
N VAL A 108 -20.01 -3.79 -3.21
CA VAL A 108 -20.76 -4.53 -4.21
C VAL A 108 -20.07 -5.83 -4.60
N VAL A 109 -18.74 -5.85 -4.71
CA VAL A 109 -17.98 -7.08 -5.01
C VAL A 109 -18.00 -8.06 -3.83
N ILE A 110 -17.67 -7.57 -2.64
CA ILE A 110 -17.47 -8.41 -1.46
C ILE A 110 -18.79 -8.86 -0.83
N ARG A 111 -19.85 -8.04 -0.93
CA ARG A 111 -21.17 -8.31 -0.34
C ARG A 111 -21.07 -8.78 1.11
N PRO A 112 -20.49 -7.97 2.02
CA PRO A 112 -20.37 -8.36 3.40
C PRO A 112 -21.77 -8.69 3.94
N GLY A 113 -21.97 -9.95 4.38
CA GLY A 113 -23.18 -10.36 5.09
C GLY A 113 -23.29 -9.61 6.43
N TYR A 114 -24.28 -9.97 7.27
CA TYR A 114 -24.37 -9.42 8.62
C TYR A 114 -23.04 -9.67 9.35
N ILE A 115 -22.31 -8.57 9.59
CA ILE A 115 -20.99 -8.64 10.21
C ILE A 115 -21.23 -8.74 11.72
N ASP A 116 -21.07 -9.93 12.28
CA ASP A 116 -20.87 -10.08 13.70
C ASP A 116 -19.53 -9.41 14.07
N ILE A 117 -19.52 -8.63 15.13
CA ILE A 117 -18.29 -7.97 15.63
C ILE A 117 -17.43 -9.03 16.32
N GLU A 118 -16.72 -9.79 15.51
CA GLU A 118 -15.73 -10.74 16.00
C GLU A 118 -14.45 -9.99 16.46
N PRO A 119 -13.72 -10.49 17.46
CA PRO A 119 -12.47 -9.85 17.91
C PRO A 119 -11.47 -9.58 16.79
N GLY A 120 -11.42 -10.45 15.76
CA GLY A 120 -10.60 -10.26 14.57
C GLY A 120 -10.93 -8.98 13.79
N THR A 121 -12.19 -8.52 13.81
CA THR A 121 -12.60 -7.26 13.17
C THR A 121 -11.89 -6.06 13.77
N LEU A 122 -11.77 -6.02 15.11
CA LEU A 122 -11.07 -4.93 15.81
C LEU A 122 -9.56 -4.95 15.51
N TRP A 123 -8.95 -6.14 15.49
CA TRP A 123 -7.55 -6.29 15.11
C TRP A 123 -7.31 -5.79 13.69
N LEU A 124 -8.19 -6.10 12.76
CA LEU A 124 -8.04 -5.69 11.37
C LEU A 124 -8.24 -4.19 11.16
N LEU A 125 -9.22 -3.59 11.86
CA LEU A 125 -9.39 -2.13 11.85
C LEU A 125 -8.17 -1.41 12.44
N SER A 126 -7.60 -1.94 13.52
CA SER A 126 -6.38 -1.39 14.12
C SER A 126 -5.19 -1.52 13.17
N ALA A 127 -5.09 -2.64 12.44
CA ALA A 127 -4.07 -2.84 11.41
C ALA A 127 -4.22 -1.83 10.26
N ALA A 128 -5.45 -1.63 9.77
CA ALA A 128 -5.74 -0.69 8.68
C ALA A 128 -5.43 0.76 9.10
N LEU A 129 -5.81 1.16 10.31
CA LEU A 129 -5.51 2.48 10.85
C LEU A 129 -4.00 2.68 11.03
N SER A 130 -3.31 1.71 11.63
CA SER A 130 -1.86 1.77 11.85
C SER A 130 -1.11 1.83 10.52
N PHE A 131 -1.51 1.04 9.53
CA PHE A 131 -0.91 1.10 8.20
C PHE A 131 -1.17 2.44 7.49
N SER A 132 -2.30 3.08 7.77
CA SER A 132 -2.58 4.43 7.27
C SER A 132 -1.59 5.46 7.85
N PHE A 133 -1.21 5.36 9.12
CA PHE A 133 -0.13 6.17 9.69
C PHE A 133 1.22 5.89 9.00
N VAL A 134 1.52 4.62 8.70
CA VAL A 134 2.73 4.28 7.93
C VAL A 134 2.75 5.01 6.59
N ILE A 135 1.66 5.05 5.85
CA ILE A 135 1.56 5.76 4.57
C ILE A 135 1.81 7.26 4.72
N ILE A 136 1.22 7.89 5.74
CA ILE A 136 1.43 9.32 6.04
C ILE A 136 2.90 9.60 6.38
N ILE A 137 3.53 8.73 7.16
CA ILE A 137 4.96 8.86 7.48
C ILE A 137 5.82 8.69 6.23
N VAL A 138 5.49 7.75 5.33
CA VAL A 138 6.16 7.60 4.02
C VAL A 138 6.07 8.88 3.21
N LYS A 139 4.90 9.51 3.17
CA LYS A 139 4.72 10.80 2.47
C LYS A 139 5.68 11.86 3.02
N LYS A 140 5.74 12.03 4.34
CA LYS A 140 6.67 12.98 4.99
C LYS A 140 8.15 12.63 4.76
N LEU A 141 8.49 11.34 4.77
CA LEU A 141 9.87 10.89 4.52
C LEU A 141 10.30 11.19 3.09
N THR A 142 9.43 10.94 2.11
CA THR A 142 9.75 11.15 0.68
C THR A 142 9.90 12.62 0.29
N GLU A 143 9.54 13.58 1.16
CA GLU A 143 9.83 15.00 0.96
C GLU A 143 11.33 15.32 1.10
N LYS A 144 12.04 14.57 1.95
CA LYS A 144 13.46 14.80 2.28
C LYS A 144 14.37 13.68 1.80
N ASP A 145 13.89 12.45 1.89
CA ASP A 145 14.63 11.26 1.50
C ASP A 145 14.24 10.81 0.08
N SER A 146 15.10 10.04 -0.56
CA SER A 146 14.75 9.39 -1.82
C SER A 146 13.75 8.24 -1.56
N SER A 147 12.92 7.92 -2.56
CA SER A 147 12.00 6.78 -2.48
C SER A 147 12.76 5.47 -2.30
N LEU A 148 13.96 5.38 -2.89
CA LEU A 148 14.86 4.23 -2.74
C LEU A 148 15.36 4.10 -1.30
N THR A 149 15.87 5.18 -0.71
CA THR A 149 16.31 5.25 0.69
C THR A 149 15.19 4.84 1.64
N THR A 150 14.00 5.43 1.46
CA THR A 150 12.83 5.14 2.28
C THR A 150 12.42 3.67 2.21
N THR A 151 12.48 3.06 1.02
CA THR A 151 12.17 1.64 0.83
C THR A 151 13.24 0.73 1.42
N PHE A 152 14.51 1.08 1.27
CA PHE A 152 15.62 0.33 1.87
C PHE A 152 15.52 0.29 3.40
N TYR A 153 15.36 1.44 4.05
CA TYR A 153 15.19 1.48 5.51
C TYR A 153 13.97 0.69 6.00
N GLN A 154 12.90 0.67 5.23
CA GLN A 154 11.74 -0.18 5.57
C GLN A 154 12.14 -1.65 5.61
N MET A 155 12.76 -2.16 4.55
CA MET A 155 13.16 -3.57 4.49
C MET A 155 14.19 -3.89 5.59
N ALA A 156 15.22 -3.05 5.74
CA ALA A 156 16.29 -3.23 6.70
C ALA A 156 15.79 -3.23 8.17
N PHE A 157 14.91 -2.28 8.54
CA PHE A 157 14.41 -2.19 9.91
C PHE A 157 13.26 -3.16 10.21
N MET A 158 12.58 -3.68 9.20
CA MET A 158 11.60 -4.75 9.42
C MET A 158 12.25 -6.12 9.54
N THR A 159 13.44 -6.33 8.99
CA THR A 159 14.12 -7.64 9.02
C THR A 159 14.39 -8.13 10.46
N PRO A 160 14.97 -7.36 11.40
CA PRO A 160 15.23 -7.85 12.75
C PRO A 160 13.95 -8.24 13.51
N PRO A 161 12.90 -7.40 13.64
CA PRO A 161 11.72 -7.78 14.38
C PRO A 161 10.97 -8.96 13.74
N THR A 162 10.92 -9.02 12.40
CA THR A 162 10.30 -10.18 11.73
C THR A 162 11.13 -11.45 11.92
N PHE A 163 12.46 -11.36 12.00
CA PHE A 163 13.32 -12.49 12.34
C PHE A 163 13.02 -13.02 13.75
N PHE A 164 12.98 -12.15 14.75
CA PHE A 164 12.68 -12.57 16.12
C PHE A 164 11.31 -13.24 16.24
N ILE A 165 10.30 -12.73 15.53
CA ILE A 165 8.97 -13.37 15.51
C ILE A 165 9.02 -14.70 14.78
N ALA A 166 9.71 -14.78 13.62
CA ALA A 166 9.83 -15.99 12.84
C ALA A 166 10.53 -17.13 13.59
N LEU A 167 11.44 -16.84 14.54
CA LEU A 167 12.10 -17.85 15.34
C LEU A 167 11.13 -18.72 16.16
N PHE A 168 9.99 -18.19 16.58
CA PHE A 168 8.96 -18.94 17.31
C PHE A 168 8.17 -19.91 16.41
N PHE A 169 8.23 -19.71 15.10
CA PHE A 169 7.48 -20.47 14.09
C PHE A 169 8.41 -21.02 13.01
N TRP A 170 9.69 -21.23 13.37
CA TRP A 170 10.71 -21.59 12.40
C TRP A 170 10.48 -22.99 11.83
N GLU A 171 10.38 -23.06 10.51
CA GLU A 171 10.26 -24.28 9.75
C GLU A 171 11.38 -24.36 8.70
N PRO A 172 11.89 -25.58 8.40
CA PRO A 172 12.94 -25.74 7.40
C PRO A 172 12.42 -25.36 6.01
N VAL A 173 13.17 -24.50 5.32
CA VAL A 173 12.79 -23.95 4.01
C VAL A 173 13.43 -24.79 2.90
N SER A 174 12.61 -25.29 1.98
CA SER A 174 13.07 -25.98 0.78
C SER A 174 13.78 -25.03 -0.20
N SER A 175 14.73 -25.56 -0.98
CA SER A 175 15.42 -24.80 -2.04
C SER A 175 14.44 -24.21 -3.07
N TYR A 176 13.34 -24.88 -3.35
CA TYR A 176 12.26 -24.38 -4.19
C TYR A 176 11.60 -23.12 -3.60
N ASN A 177 11.36 -23.12 -2.29
CA ASN A 177 10.77 -21.97 -1.59
C ASN A 177 11.68 -20.75 -1.61
N ILE A 178 13.01 -20.92 -1.61
CA ILE A 178 13.98 -19.81 -1.71
C ILE A 178 13.79 -19.03 -3.02
N MET A 179 13.61 -19.74 -4.14
CA MET A 179 13.37 -19.09 -5.43
C MET A 179 12.06 -18.29 -5.44
N ILE A 180 11.01 -18.82 -4.82
CA ILE A 180 9.74 -18.11 -4.68
C ILE A 180 9.90 -16.88 -3.76
N PHE A 181 10.65 -16.98 -2.67
CA PHE A 181 10.95 -15.84 -1.80
C PHE A 181 11.69 -14.72 -2.52
N CYS A 182 12.65 -15.06 -3.39
CA CYS A 182 13.32 -14.05 -4.23
C CYS A 182 12.31 -13.34 -5.15
N ALA A 183 11.41 -14.07 -5.80
CA ALA A 183 10.38 -13.49 -6.65
C ALA A 183 9.42 -12.57 -5.86
N VAL A 184 8.96 -13.03 -4.71
CA VAL A 184 8.09 -12.25 -3.79
C VAL A 184 8.81 -11.01 -3.27
N ALA A 185 10.11 -11.11 -2.96
CA ALA A 185 10.90 -9.98 -2.50
C ALA A 185 11.09 -8.92 -3.60
N ILE A 186 11.37 -9.35 -4.84
CA ILE A 186 11.46 -8.44 -6.00
C ILE A 186 10.14 -7.72 -6.23
N ALA A 187 9.03 -8.46 -6.26
CA ALA A 187 7.69 -7.88 -6.44
C ALA A 187 7.35 -6.92 -5.28
N GLY A 188 7.67 -7.30 -4.05
CA GLY A 188 7.48 -6.48 -2.86
C GLY A 188 8.33 -5.21 -2.89
N PHE A 189 9.58 -5.29 -3.32
CA PHE A 189 10.46 -4.14 -3.50
C PHE A 189 9.91 -3.16 -4.55
N ILE A 190 9.54 -3.65 -5.73
CA ILE A 190 8.97 -2.82 -6.79
C ILE A 190 7.69 -2.14 -6.30
N THR A 191 6.81 -2.87 -5.63
CA THR A 191 5.55 -2.34 -5.09
C THR A 191 5.80 -1.21 -4.09
N GLN A 192 6.72 -1.40 -3.15
CA GLN A 192 7.05 -0.39 -2.14
C GLN A 192 7.74 0.83 -2.74
N LEU A 193 8.63 0.62 -3.70
CA LEU A 193 9.31 1.70 -4.41
C LEU A 193 8.31 2.55 -5.21
N CYS A 194 7.42 1.90 -5.98
CA CYS A 194 6.37 2.58 -6.73
C CYS A 194 5.40 3.34 -5.81
N MET A 195 5.04 2.76 -4.66
CA MET A 195 4.20 3.42 -3.67
C MET A 195 4.89 4.66 -3.08
N ALA A 196 6.14 4.53 -2.65
CA ALA A 196 6.90 5.65 -2.12
C ALA A 196 7.10 6.76 -3.19
N GLN A 197 7.35 6.38 -4.44
CA GLN A 197 7.50 7.32 -5.54
C GLN A 197 6.18 8.01 -5.90
N SER A 198 5.05 7.31 -5.88
CA SER A 198 3.73 7.92 -6.14
C SER A 198 3.36 8.93 -5.05
N LEU A 199 3.64 8.62 -3.79
CA LEU A 199 3.44 9.55 -2.66
C LEU A 199 4.40 10.75 -2.72
N LYS A 200 5.60 10.58 -3.25
CA LYS A 200 6.56 11.69 -3.48
C LYS A 200 6.05 12.67 -4.53
N LEU A 201 5.49 12.16 -5.62
CA LEU A 201 5.10 12.94 -6.80
C LEU A 201 3.68 13.51 -6.73
N SER A 202 2.81 12.97 -5.88
CA SER A 202 1.39 13.32 -5.82
C SER A 202 0.90 13.44 -4.38
N GLU A 203 -0.23 14.11 -4.21
CA GLU A 203 -0.93 14.18 -2.93
C GLU A 203 -1.51 12.81 -2.55
N THR A 204 -1.48 12.49 -1.26
CA THR A 204 -1.96 11.22 -0.73
C THR A 204 -3.43 10.99 -1.06
N THR A 205 -4.24 12.03 -0.96
CA THR A 205 -5.69 12.01 -1.28
C THR A 205 -6.00 11.68 -2.74
N PHE A 206 -5.04 11.90 -3.66
CA PHE A 206 -5.17 11.48 -5.05
C PHE A 206 -4.76 10.01 -5.26
N VAL A 207 -3.71 9.56 -4.57
CA VAL A 207 -3.17 8.20 -4.72
C VAL A 207 -4.11 7.15 -4.13
N MET A 208 -4.81 7.46 -3.03
CA MET A 208 -5.61 6.49 -2.29
C MET A 208 -6.76 5.86 -3.09
N PRO A 209 -7.59 6.59 -3.85
CA PRO A 209 -8.65 5.96 -4.66
C PRO A 209 -8.11 4.98 -5.71
N ILE A 210 -6.90 5.21 -6.24
CA ILE A 210 -6.28 4.34 -7.25
C ILE A 210 -5.99 2.96 -6.66
N GLN A 211 -5.75 2.84 -5.37
CA GLN A 211 -5.49 1.55 -4.72
C GLN A 211 -6.67 0.59 -4.80
N PHE A 212 -7.89 1.08 -5.01
CA PHE A 212 -9.04 0.21 -5.19
C PHE A 212 -8.96 -0.65 -6.46
N THR A 213 -8.19 -0.23 -7.47
CA THR A 213 -7.94 -1.04 -8.68
C THR A 213 -7.27 -2.38 -8.36
N LYS A 214 -6.61 -2.49 -7.20
CA LYS A 214 -6.02 -3.76 -6.73
C LYS A 214 -7.04 -4.90 -6.73
N LEU A 215 -8.30 -4.63 -6.40
CA LEU A 215 -9.35 -5.64 -6.40
C LEU A 215 -9.61 -6.21 -7.81
N ILE A 216 -9.59 -5.34 -8.83
CA ILE A 216 -9.76 -5.75 -10.22
C ILE A 216 -8.65 -6.71 -10.64
N TRP A 217 -7.39 -6.34 -10.33
CA TRP A 217 -6.24 -7.17 -10.63
C TRP A 217 -6.25 -8.50 -9.89
N LEU A 218 -6.66 -8.50 -8.62
CA LEU A 218 -6.82 -9.75 -7.85
C LEU A 218 -7.87 -10.66 -8.48
N SER A 219 -9.01 -10.12 -8.92
CA SER A 219 -10.06 -10.90 -9.61
C SER A 219 -9.56 -11.47 -10.94
N VAL A 220 -8.80 -10.69 -11.73
CA VAL A 220 -8.21 -11.18 -12.98
C VAL A 220 -7.20 -12.30 -12.74
N ILE A 221 -6.33 -12.14 -11.74
CA ILE A 221 -5.34 -13.15 -11.38
C ILE A 221 -6.03 -14.42 -10.86
N GLY A 222 -7.05 -14.27 -10.00
CA GLY A 222 -7.88 -15.38 -9.50
C GLY A 222 -8.51 -16.19 -10.66
N TYR A 223 -9.05 -15.50 -11.64
CA TYR A 223 -9.59 -16.15 -12.84
C TYR A 223 -8.54 -16.88 -13.68
N LEU A 224 -7.40 -16.24 -13.97
CA LEU A 224 -6.39 -16.80 -14.89
C LEU A 224 -5.58 -17.94 -14.27
N PHE A 225 -5.24 -17.85 -12.99
CA PHE A 225 -4.32 -18.81 -12.33
C PHE A 225 -5.02 -19.82 -11.43
N PHE A 226 -6.16 -19.45 -10.84
CA PHE A 226 -6.89 -20.29 -9.90
C PHE A 226 -8.23 -20.81 -10.46
N MET A 227 -8.55 -20.47 -11.72
CA MET A 227 -9.81 -20.84 -12.38
C MET A 227 -11.05 -20.38 -11.61
N GLU A 228 -10.92 -19.37 -10.76
CA GLU A 228 -12.04 -18.75 -10.05
C GLU A 228 -12.90 -17.99 -11.06
N LYS A 229 -14.20 -18.33 -11.16
CA LYS A 229 -15.10 -17.62 -12.08
C LYS A 229 -15.68 -16.38 -11.39
N PRO A 230 -15.26 -15.14 -11.83
CA PRO A 230 -15.86 -13.94 -11.28
C PRO A 230 -17.36 -13.93 -11.53
N ASP A 231 -18.13 -13.68 -10.49
CA ASP A 231 -19.57 -13.54 -10.62
C ASP A 231 -19.97 -12.20 -11.26
N VAL A 232 -21.25 -12.04 -11.58
CA VAL A 232 -21.78 -10.82 -12.20
C VAL A 232 -21.51 -9.57 -11.32
N TRP A 233 -21.52 -9.72 -10.01
CA TRP A 233 -21.31 -8.62 -9.07
C TRP A 233 -19.86 -8.16 -9.03
N THR A 234 -18.93 -9.08 -9.24
CA THR A 234 -17.51 -8.75 -9.42
C THR A 234 -17.31 -7.83 -10.65
N TRP A 235 -17.98 -8.13 -11.77
CA TRP A 235 -17.96 -7.28 -12.95
C TRP A 235 -18.61 -5.90 -12.72
N ILE A 236 -19.77 -5.86 -12.06
CA ILE A 236 -20.44 -4.59 -11.73
C ILE A 236 -19.56 -3.73 -10.83
N GLY A 237 -19.02 -4.28 -9.75
CA GLY A 237 -18.13 -3.56 -8.85
C GLY A 237 -16.82 -3.13 -9.52
N ALA A 238 -16.25 -3.97 -10.40
CA ALA A 238 -15.06 -3.61 -11.18
C ALA A 238 -15.31 -2.39 -12.09
N ILE A 239 -16.47 -2.33 -12.76
CA ILE A 239 -16.85 -1.19 -13.59
C ILE A 239 -17.02 0.08 -12.74
N ILE A 240 -17.66 -0.02 -11.58
CA ILE A 240 -17.84 1.12 -10.65
C ILE A 240 -16.46 1.64 -10.20
N ILE A 241 -15.57 0.76 -9.77
CA ILE A 241 -14.21 1.13 -9.30
C ILE A 241 -13.43 1.77 -10.45
N PHE A 242 -13.42 1.14 -11.63
CA PHE A 242 -12.68 1.64 -12.78
C PHE A 242 -13.18 3.02 -13.23
N SER A 243 -14.51 3.20 -13.29
CA SER A 243 -15.12 4.48 -13.62
C SER A 243 -14.75 5.59 -12.62
N SER A 244 -14.72 5.25 -11.32
CA SER A 244 -14.29 6.17 -10.26
C SER A 244 -12.84 6.61 -10.45
N VAL A 245 -11.93 5.67 -10.74
CA VAL A 245 -10.50 5.96 -10.95
C VAL A 245 -10.28 6.76 -12.23
N LEU A 246 -10.97 6.41 -13.32
CA LEU A 246 -10.90 7.19 -14.57
C LEU A 246 -11.38 8.61 -14.36
N PHE A 247 -12.51 8.80 -13.65
CA PHE A 247 -13.05 10.12 -13.37
C PHE A 247 -12.06 11.01 -12.62
N ILE A 248 -11.45 10.53 -11.53
CA ILE A 248 -10.49 11.32 -10.76
C ILE A 248 -9.24 11.63 -11.59
N THR A 249 -8.71 10.64 -12.31
CA THR A 249 -7.49 10.80 -13.13
C THR A 249 -7.74 11.82 -14.25
N TYR A 250 -8.87 11.75 -14.92
CA TYR A 250 -9.25 12.68 -15.98
C TYR A 250 -9.41 14.12 -15.45
N LYS A 251 -10.10 14.30 -14.33
CA LYS A 251 -10.30 15.62 -13.70
C LYS A 251 -8.98 16.25 -13.22
N GLU A 252 -8.07 15.45 -12.65
CA GLU A 252 -6.75 15.96 -12.25
C GLU A 252 -5.89 16.32 -13.46
N ALA A 253 -5.97 15.59 -14.56
CA ALA A 253 -5.26 15.92 -15.80
C ALA A 253 -5.73 17.26 -16.39
N ILE A 254 -7.05 17.50 -16.42
CA ILE A 254 -7.62 18.79 -16.87
C ILE A 254 -7.15 19.93 -15.98
N ASN A 255 -7.25 19.77 -14.65
CA ASN A 255 -6.86 20.81 -13.71
C ASN A 255 -5.36 21.16 -13.83
N LYS A 256 -4.50 20.17 -14.04
CA LYS A 256 -3.07 20.39 -14.25
C LYS A 256 -2.80 21.18 -15.54
N ASN A 257 -3.50 20.85 -16.62
CA ASN A 257 -3.33 21.55 -17.90
C ASN A 257 -3.82 23.01 -17.82
N SER A 258 -4.93 23.28 -17.15
CA SER A 258 -5.42 24.66 -16.96
C SER A 258 -4.45 25.52 -16.14
N LEU A 259 -3.84 24.96 -15.09
CA LEU A 259 -2.82 25.64 -14.28
C LEU A 259 -1.53 25.92 -15.06
N LEU A 260 -1.13 25.02 -15.95
CA LEU A 260 0.03 25.23 -16.82
C LEU A 260 -0.23 26.32 -17.87
N GLN A 261 -1.43 26.37 -18.42
CA GLN A 261 -1.82 27.43 -19.34
C GLN A 261 -1.89 28.81 -18.65
N SER A 262 -2.48 28.90 -17.47
CA SER A 262 -2.53 30.12 -16.67
C SER A 262 -1.13 30.67 -16.38
N LYS A 263 -0.22 29.81 -15.87
CA LYS A 263 1.17 30.19 -15.61
C LYS A 263 1.93 30.62 -16.87
N LYS A 264 1.59 30.07 -18.03
CA LYS A 264 2.21 30.45 -19.31
C LYS A 264 1.71 31.84 -19.76
N ILE A 265 0.45 32.15 -19.54
CA ILE A 265 -0.16 33.47 -19.83
C ILE A 265 0.42 34.53 -18.89
N ASP A 266 0.48 34.28 -17.57
CA ASP A 266 1.07 35.20 -16.60
C ASP A 266 2.54 35.51 -16.92
N LYS A 267 3.31 34.52 -17.36
CA LYS A 267 4.70 34.72 -17.76
C LYS A 267 4.85 35.56 -19.04
N LEU A 268 3.88 35.49 -19.94
CA LEU A 268 3.86 36.36 -21.13
C LEU A 268 3.50 37.81 -20.77
N HIS A 269 2.56 38.01 -19.83
CA HIS A 269 2.20 39.35 -19.36
C HIS A 269 3.29 40.03 -18.52
N THR A 270 4.22 39.31 -17.94
CA THR A 270 5.36 39.90 -17.20
C THR A 270 6.57 40.19 -18.10
N LEU A 271 6.53 39.84 -19.38
CA LEU A 271 7.60 40.11 -20.37
C LEU A 271 7.26 41.30 -21.28
N TYR A 272 6.06 41.86 -21.17
CA TYR A 272 5.59 43.06 -21.82
C TYR A 272 5.17 44.11 -20.78
#